data_65ee9cef4e7b7b534c6ed4fd0ea23f9a
#
_entry.id   65ee9cef4e7b7b534c6ed4fd0ea23f9a
#
_cell.length_a   1.000
_cell.length_b   1.000
_cell.length_c   1.000
_cell.angle_alpha   90.00
_cell.angle_beta   90.00
_cell.angle_gamma   90.00
#
_symmetry.space_group_name_H-M   'P 1'
#
loop_
_entity.id
_entity.type
_entity.pdbx_description
1 polymer ?
#
loop_
_entity_poly.entity_id
_entity_poly.type
_entity_poly.pdbx_seq_one_letter_code
_entity_poly.pdbx_strand_id
1 'polypeptide(L)'
;AAVSYLRYFYEAFPYIYVIAAGSLLETLIDTHISFPVGRVEYLVMKPLSFKEFLSALSETASLSILTKSIPAPDFAHERLMKLFQTYSIIGGMPEIVEKYSDHKDIIALNSVFDSLIVSYLDDIEKYARNSTMANVIRHAVSNSFYEAGSRIKFQGFGNSNYKSREMGEALKVLEKAMLIYLLYPSSSISPPLLPNIKKSPRLQVLDTGMLNYFAGFQKDLFGANSIDSVYQGKIAEHIVGQELLAVETSPLFKLHFWNREKKQSN
;
A
#
# COMPACT_ATOMS: atom_id res chain seq x y z
N ALA A 1 15.01 -7.94 -20.01
CA ALA A 1 15.85 -7.50 -21.17
C ALA A 1 16.13 -6.00 -21.11
N ALA A 2 15.14 -5.08 -20.99
CA ALA A 2 15.39 -3.61 -21.05
C ALA A 2 16.35 -3.11 -19.95
N VAL A 3 16.24 -3.61 -18.73
CA VAL A 3 17.06 -3.18 -17.57
C VAL A 3 18.55 -3.37 -17.80
N SER A 4 18.95 -4.45 -18.48
CA SER A 4 20.36 -4.71 -18.79
C SER A 4 21.01 -3.68 -19.73
N TYR A 5 20.17 -2.93 -20.46
CA TYR A 5 20.65 -1.89 -21.38
C TYR A 5 20.78 -0.50 -20.71
N LEU A 6 20.24 -0.30 -19.49
CA LEU A 6 20.36 0.99 -18.77
C LEU A 6 21.81 1.46 -18.62
N ARG A 7 22.72 0.51 -18.42
CA ARG A 7 24.16 0.80 -18.33
C ARG A 7 24.68 1.44 -19.61
N TYR A 8 24.29 0.93 -20.79
CA TYR A 8 24.77 1.44 -22.08
C TYR A 8 24.23 2.85 -22.36
N PHE A 9 23.00 3.15 -21.96
CA PHE A 9 22.46 4.50 -22.06
C PHE A 9 23.27 5.48 -21.23
N TYR A 10 23.59 5.13 -20.00
CA TYR A 10 24.39 5.97 -19.11
C TYR A 10 25.81 6.21 -19.65
N GLU A 11 26.47 5.18 -20.19
CA GLU A 11 27.85 5.26 -20.64
C GLU A 11 28.00 5.86 -22.04
N ALA A 12 27.08 5.57 -22.96
CA ALA A 12 27.18 5.99 -24.35
C ALA A 12 26.40 7.29 -24.68
N PHE A 13 25.37 7.61 -23.89
CA PHE A 13 24.45 8.71 -24.15
C PHE A 13 24.17 9.54 -22.88
N PRO A 14 25.19 10.19 -22.27
CA PRO A 14 25.06 10.87 -20.98
C PRO A 14 24.10 12.07 -20.98
N TYR A 15 23.66 12.50 -22.17
CA TYR A 15 22.70 13.58 -22.34
C TYR A 15 21.22 13.10 -22.45
N ILE A 16 20.98 11.77 -22.39
CA ILE A 16 19.65 11.18 -22.43
C ILE A 16 19.23 10.78 -21.01
N TYR A 17 18.06 11.24 -20.58
CA TYR A 17 17.42 10.77 -19.36
C TYR A 17 16.55 9.57 -19.68
N VAL A 18 16.79 8.44 -19.01
CA VAL A 18 16.05 7.20 -19.24
C VAL A 18 15.25 6.87 -17.99
N ILE A 19 13.94 6.76 -18.14
CA ILE A 19 13.03 6.32 -17.08
C ILE A 19 12.51 4.94 -17.46
N ALA A 20 12.77 3.95 -16.63
CA ALA A 20 12.23 2.60 -16.77
C ALA A 20 11.22 2.35 -15.65
N ALA A 21 9.99 1.98 -16.01
CA ALA A 21 8.94 1.68 -15.05
C ALA A 21 8.47 0.22 -15.18
N GLY A 22 8.07 -0.39 -14.08
CA GLY A 22 7.51 -1.73 -14.04
C GLY A 22 6.99 -2.07 -12.65
N SER A 23 5.90 -2.80 -12.59
CA SER A 23 5.20 -3.19 -11.35
C SER A 23 6.02 -4.11 -10.43
N LEU A 24 7.01 -4.80 -10.98
CA LEU A 24 7.80 -5.83 -10.28
C LEU A 24 9.30 -5.66 -10.51
N LEU A 25 9.75 -4.41 -10.58
CA LEU A 25 11.17 -4.10 -10.80
C LEU A 25 12.06 -4.73 -9.71
N GLU A 26 11.59 -4.82 -8.47
CA GLU A 26 12.30 -5.48 -7.36
C GLU A 26 12.51 -6.98 -7.58
N THR A 27 11.61 -7.68 -8.25
CA THR A 27 11.81 -9.11 -8.52
C THR A 27 12.89 -9.35 -9.57
N LEU A 28 13.14 -8.38 -10.45
CA LEU A 28 14.24 -8.43 -11.41
C LEU A 28 15.62 -8.30 -10.73
N ILE A 29 15.67 -7.65 -9.55
CA ILE A 29 16.90 -7.55 -8.74
C ILE A 29 17.31 -8.93 -8.22
N ASP A 30 16.34 -9.77 -7.83
CA ASP A 30 16.59 -11.12 -7.34
C ASP A 30 16.98 -12.13 -8.44
N THR A 31 16.75 -11.81 -9.73
CA THR A 31 16.98 -12.73 -10.86
C THR A 31 18.35 -12.60 -11.52
N HIS A 32 19.41 -12.22 -10.77
CA HIS A 32 20.77 -12.07 -11.26
C HIS A 32 20.96 -11.03 -12.38
N ILE A 33 20.02 -10.13 -12.59
CA ILE A 33 20.22 -8.99 -13.48
C ILE A 33 21.10 -7.98 -12.72
N SER A 34 22.32 -7.82 -13.19
CA SER A 34 23.24 -6.81 -12.63
C SER A 34 22.72 -5.42 -12.97
N PHE A 35 22.17 -4.74 -11.97
CA PHE A 35 21.91 -3.31 -12.07
C PHE A 35 23.22 -2.54 -12.01
N PRO A 36 23.41 -1.51 -12.83
CA PRO A 36 24.61 -0.70 -12.81
C PRO A 36 24.65 0.15 -11.53
N VAL A 37 25.44 -0.32 -10.54
CA VAL A 37 25.60 0.35 -9.24
C VAL A 37 26.08 1.80 -9.44
N GLY A 38 25.43 2.74 -8.77
CA GLY A 38 25.75 4.18 -8.83
C GLY A 38 25.29 4.90 -10.11
N ARG A 39 24.55 4.25 -11.00
CA ARG A 39 24.07 4.79 -12.27
C ARG A 39 22.55 4.77 -12.41
N VAL A 40 21.84 4.31 -11.39
CA VAL A 40 20.39 4.14 -11.36
C VAL A 40 19.89 4.65 -10.02
N GLU A 41 18.86 5.48 -10.05
CA GLU A 41 18.07 5.85 -8.89
C GLU A 41 16.76 5.08 -8.90
N TYR A 42 16.31 4.68 -7.72
CA TYR A 42 15.04 3.96 -7.55
C TYR A 42 14.01 4.89 -6.96
N LEU A 43 12.86 4.93 -7.58
CA LEU A 43 11.71 5.68 -7.08
C LEU A 43 10.50 4.75 -7.01
N VAL A 44 9.90 4.65 -5.83
CA VAL A 44 8.70 3.85 -5.60
C VAL A 44 7.48 4.73 -5.72
N MET A 45 6.60 4.42 -6.69
CA MET A 45 5.31 5.07 -6.82
C MET A 45 4.32 4.43 -5.84
N LYS A 46 3.75 5.26 -4.98
CA LYS A 46 2.72 4.88 -4.01
C LYS A 46 1.35 5.38 -4.47
N PRO A 47 0.24 4.87 -3.92
CA PRO A 47 -1.05 5.54 -4.05
C PRO A 47 -0.95 7.01 -3.61
N LEU A 48 -1.80 7.85 -4.19
CA LEU A 48 -1.83 9.28 -3.87
C LEU A 48 -2.10 9.49 -2.38
N SER A 49 -1.33 10.36 -1.75
CA SER A 49 -1.61 10.89 -0.42
C SER A 49 -2.86 11.78 -0.45
N PHE A 50 -3.41 12.11 0.72
CA PHE A 50 -4.55 13.03 0.80
C PHE A 50 -4.25 14.40 0.17
N LYS A 51 -3.01 14.90 0.29
CA LYS A 51 -2.59 16.14 -0.36
C LYS A 51 -2.62 16.04 -1.88
N GLU A 52 -2.12 14.96 -2.43
CA GLU A 52 -2.13 14.69 -3.88
C GLU A 52 -3.55 14.45 -4.38
N PHE A 53 -4.41 13.78 -3.61
CA PHE A 53 -5.82 13.64 -3.86
C PHE A 53 -6.53 15.00 -3.98
N LEU A 54 -6.28 15.93 -3.03
CA LEU A 54 -6.81 17.29 -3.10
C LEU A 54 -6.33 18.02 -4.37
N SER A 55 -5.06 17.86 -4.72
CA SER A 55 -4.50 18.42 -5.95
C SER A 55 -5.17 17.85 -7.20
N ALA A 56 -5.35 16.54 -7.27
CA ALA A 56 -6.01 15.86 -8.39
C ALA A 56 -7.48 16.31 -8.57
N LEU A 57 -8.17 16.63 -7.47
CA LEU A 57 -9.53 17.17 -7.51
C LEU A 57 -9.58 18.68 -7.73
N SER A 58 -8.45 19.35 -7.96
CA SER A 58 -8.34 20.82 -8.08
C SER A 58 -8.84 21.59 -6.83
N GLU A 59 -8.82 20.98 -5.66
CA GLU A 59 -9.20 21.54 -4.36
C GLU A 59 -8.09 22.44 -3.79
N THR A 60 -7.68 23.46 -4.54
CA THR A 60 -6.52 24.32 -4.23
C THR A 60 -6.67 25.08 -2.92
N ALA A 61 -7.88 25.56 -2.60
CA ALA A 61 -8.16 26.24 -1.33
C ALA A 61 -8.00 25.31 -0.14
N SER A 62 -8.58 24.10 -0.23
CA SER A 62 -8.47 23.05 0.81
C SER A 62 -7.03 22.62 1.02
N LEU A 63 -6.28 22.42 -0.06
CA LEU A 63 -4.85 22.10 -0.04
C LEU A 63 -4.02 23.20 0.64
N SER A 64 -4.29 24.46 0.29
CA SER A 64 -3.62 25.62 0.89
C SER A 64 -3.85 25.72 2.40
N ILE A 65 -5.06 25.40 2.87
CA ILE A 65 -5.39 25.40 4.30
C ILE A 65 -4.70 24.24 5.00
N LEU A 66 -4.76 23.04 4.43
CA LEU A 66 -4.12 21.84 5.00
C LEU A 66 -2.60 22.00 5.17
N THR A 67 -1.96 22.73 4.25
CA THR A 67 -0.49 22.94 4.30
C THR A 67 -0.06 24.05 5.26
N LYS A 68 -0.98 24.93 5.66
CA LYS A 68 -0.70 25.94 6.69
C LYS A 68 -0.83 25.29 8.07
N SER A 69 0.22 25.27 8.85
CA SER A 69 0.26 24.70 10.21
C SER A 69 -0.55 25.50 11.25
N ILE A 70 -1.70 26.04 10.87
CA ILE A 70 -2.63 26.81 11.71
C ILE A 70 -4.00 26.12 11.72
N PRO A 71 -4.78 26.23 12.81
CA PRO A 71 -6.13 25.69 12.85
C PRO A 71 -6.97 26.21 11.69
N ALA A 72 -7.65 25.28 11.00
CA ALA A 72 -8.56 25.64 9.91
C ALA A 72 -9.82 26.32 10.49
N PRO A 73 -10.38 27.35 9.83
CA PRO A 73 -11.72 27.85 10.16
C PRO A 73 -12.77 26.74 10.05
N ASP A 74 -13.85 26.79 10.84
CA ASP A 74 -14.85 25.72 10.94
C ASP A 74 -15.39 25.26 9.60
N PHE A 75 -15.77 26.21 8.72
CA PHE A 75 -16.27 25.88 7.37
C PHE A 75 -15.23 25.14 6.52
N ALA A 76 -13.96 25.47 6.67
CA ALA A 76 -12.88 24.85 5.94
C ALA A 76 -12.55 23.45 6.52
N HIS A 77 -12.66 23.32 7.84
CA HIS A 77 -12.54 22.05 8.54
C HIS A 77 -13.64 21.07 8.07
N GLU A 78 -14.89 21.50 8.04
CA GLU A 78 -15.99 20.66 7.53
C GLU A 78 -15.77 20.21 6.08
N ARG A 79 -15.29 21.12 5.22
CA ARG A 79 -14.97 20.77 3.81
C ARG A 79 -13.85 19.75 3.74
N LEU A 80 -12.76 19.97 4.48
CA LEU A 80 -11.63 19.04 4.54
C LEU A 80 -12.05 17.67 5.07
N MET A 81 -12.90 17.61 6.10
CA MET A 81 -13.42 16.35 6.65
C MET A 81 -14.26 15.58 5.64
N LYS A 82 -15.12 16.24 4.87
CA LYS A 82 -15.87 15.60 3.78
C LYS A 82 -14.96 15.04 2.68
N LEU A 83 -13.94 15.80 2.28
CA LEU A 83 -12.95 15.35 1.29
C LEU A 83 -12.12 14.19 1.81
N PHE A 84 -11.69 14.26 3.09
CA PHE A 84 -10.97 13.18 3.73
C PHE A 84 -11.84 11.91 3.87
N GLN A 85 -13.14 12.07 4.14
CA GLN A 85 -14.08 10.97 4.14
C GLN A 85 -14.14 10.28 2.77
N THR A 86 -14.27 11.08 1.70
CA THR A 86 -14.27 10.54 0.34
C THR A 86 -12.97 9.80 0.04
N TYR A 87 -11.83 10.43 0.31
CA TYR A 87 -10.50 9.81 0.14
C TYR A 87 -10.38 8.49 0.93
N SER A 88 -10.87 8.48 2.17
CA SER A 88 -10.84 7.30 3.01
C SER A 88 -11.65 6.13 2.42
N ILE A 89 -12.73 6.44 1.68
CA ILE A 89 -13.59 5.44 1.04
C ILE A 89 -12.96 4.91 -0.25
N ILE A 90 -12.52 5.82 -1.14
CA ILE A 90 -12.07 5.43 -2.49
C ILE A 90 -10.57 5.21 -2.61
N GLY A 91 -9.79 5.63 -1.61
CA GLY A 91 -8.33 5.49 -1.61
C GLY A 91 -7.60 6.48 -2.48
N GLY A 92 -6.33 6.19 -2.75
CA GLY A 92 -5.41 7.00 -3.52
C GLY A 92 -4.92 6.36 -4.83
N MET A 93 -5.53 5.27 -5.30
CA MET A 93 -5.14 4.69 -6.59
C MET A 93 -5.39 5.69 -7.72
N PRO A 94 -4.38 6.04 -8.55
CA PRO A 94 -4.49 7.15 -9.52
C PRO A 94 -5.70 7.04 -10.46
N GLU A 95 -5.93 5.87 -11.06
CA GLU A 95 -7.06 5.63 -11.97
C GLU A 95 -8.41 5.79 -11.27
N ILE A 96 -8.50 5.38 -10.00
CA ILE A 96 -9.71 5.55 -9.17
C ILE A 96 -9.97 7.04 -8.92
N VAL A 97 -8.91 7.79 -8.55
CA VAL A 97 -9.04 9.22 -8.24
C VAL A 97 -9.36 10.01 -9.50
N GLU A 98 -8.75 9.69 -10.64
CA GLU A 98 -9.05 10.31 -11.96
C GLU A 98 -10.52 10.10 -12.30
N LYS A 99 -10.99 8.86 -12.33
CA LYS A 99 -12.38 8.54 -12.67
C LYS A 99 -13.38 9.16 -11.69
N TYR A 100 -13.04 9.22 -10.40
CA TYR A 100 -13.85 9.93 -9.42
C TYR A 100 -13.85 11.44 -9.66
N SER A 101 -12.72 12.02 -10.05
CA SER A 101 -12.64 13.44 -10.37
C SER A 101 -13.61 13.84 -11.49
N ASP A 102 -13.72 12.98 -12.50
CA ASP A 102 -14.56 13.25 -13.69
C ASP A 102 -16.06 13.07 -13.41
N HIS A 103 -16.42 12.02 -12.69
CA HIS A 103 -17.83 11.60 -12.59
C HIS A 103 -18.46 11.84 -11.22
N LYS A 104 -17.66 11.96 -10.14
CA LYS A 104 -18.10 12.05 -8.74
C LYS A 104 -19.03 10.90 -8.30
N ASP A 105 -18.96 9.77 -9.00
CA ASP A 105 -19.75 8.58 -8.76
C ASP A 105 -18.86 7.43 -8.22
N ILE A 106 -19.05 7.08 -6.95
CA ILE A 106 -18.27 6.04 -6.28
C ILE A 106 -18.68 4.64 -6.79
N ILE A 107 -19.93 4.43 -7.17
CA ILE A 107 -20.40 3.13 -7.66
C ILE A 107 -19.74 2.80 -9.01
N ALA A 108 -19.54 3.80 -9.85
CA ALA A 108 -18.86 3.64 -11.13
C ALA A 108 -17.39 3.19 -11.00
N LEU A 109 -16.79 3.28 -9.81
CA LEU A 109 -15.41 2.86 -9.55
C LEU A 109 -15.26 1.35 -9.40
N ASN A 110 -16.35 0.61 -9.17
CA ASN A 110 -16.29 -0.84 -8.90
C ASN A 110 -15.58 -1.60 -10.02
N SER A 111 -15.89 -1.28 -11.28
CA SER A 111 -15.24 -1.92 -12.43
C SER A 111 -13.74 -1.66 -12.52
N VAL A 112 -13.28 -0.51 -11.99
CA VAL A 112 -11.86 -0.18 -11.95
C VAL A 112 -11.16 -0.99 -10.86
N PHE A 113 -11.77 -1.12 -9.67
CA PHE A 113 -11.22 -1.97 -8.61
C PHE A 113 -11.09 -3.42 -9.06
N ASP A 114 -12.10 -3.97 -9.74
CA ASP A 114 -12.05 -5.32 -10.31
C ASP A 114 -10.90 -5.47 -11.30
N SER A 115 -10.74 -4.51 -12.23
CA SER A 115 -9.66 -4.51 -13.21
C SER A 115 -8.28 -4.45 -12.55
N LEU A 116 -8.12 -3.61 -11.53
CA LEU A 116 -6.87 -3.48 -10.80
C LEU A 116 -6.46 -4.79 -10.14
N ILE A 117 -7.36 -5.46 -9.42
CA ILE A 117 -7.00 -6.72 -8.74
C ILE A 117 -6.69 -7.84 -9.73
N VAL A 118 -7.43 -7.93 -10.84
CA VAL A 118 -7.15 -8.91 -11.89
C VAL A 118 -5.75 -8.67 -12.46
N SER A 119 -5.40 -7.42 -12.76
CA SER A 119 -4.07 -7.06 -13.25
C SER A 119 -2.96 -7.40 -12.25
N TYR A 120 -3.19 -7.14 -10.95
CA TYR A 120 -2.24 -7.53 -9.89
C TYR A 120 -2.08 -9.06 -9.80
N LEU A 121 -3.18 -9.82 -9.87
CA LEU A 121 -3.13 -11.28 -9.83
C LEU A 121 -2.37 -11.85 -11.03
N ASP A 122 -2.66 -11.38 -12.22
CA ASP A 122 -1.99 -11.82 -13.46
C ASP A 122 -0.48 -11.54 -13.41
N ASP A 123 -0.08 -10.41 -12.86
CA ASP A 123 1.34 -10.08 -12.72
C ASP A 123 2.02 -10.92 -11.65
N ILE A 124 1.42 -11.06 -10.47
CA ILE A 124 2.02 -11.77 -9.33
C ILE A 124 2.12 -13.27 -9.61
N GLU A 125 1.13 -13.86 -10.27
CA GLU A 125 1.12 -15.30 -10.57
C GLU A 125 2.25 -15.73 -11.52
N LYS A 126 2.75 -14.83 -12.36
CA LYS A 126 3.93 -15.09 -13.22
C LYS A 126 5.18 -15.46 -12.42
N TYR A 127 5.22 -15.11 -11.12
CA TYR A 127 6.33 -15.41 -10.21
C TYR A 127 6.09 -16.65 -9.35
N ALA A 128 4.96 -17.32 -9.51
CA ALA A 128 4.73 -18.59 -8.84
C ALA A 128 5.63 -19.67 -9.47
N ARG A 129 6.39 -20.37 -8.61
CA ARG A 129 7.30 -21.45 -9.08
C ARG A 129 6.57 -22.64 -9.67
N ASN A 130 5.32 -22.85 -9.28
CA ASN A 130 4.44 -23.93 -9.74
C ASN A 130 2.97 -23.60 -9.45
N SER A 131 2.06 -24.43 -9.94
CA SER A 131 0.61 -24.26 -9.76
C SER A 131 0.17 -24.28 -8.28
N THR A 132 0.85 -25.05 -7.43
CA THR A 132 0.56 -25.08 -5.99
C THR A 132 0.84 -23.71 -5.37
N MET A 133 2.00 -23.10 -5.66
CA MET A 133 2.34 -21.77 -5.16
C MET A 133 1.41 -20.69 -5.73
N ALA A 134 0.97 -20.80 -6.99
CA ALA A 134 -0.03 -19.90 -7.55
C ALA A 134 -1.35 -19.93 -6.73
N ASN A 135 -1.80 -21.10 -6.32
CA ASN A 135 -2.98 -21.23 -5.45
C ASN A 135 -2.77 -20.62 -4.07
N VAL A 136 -1.57 -20.77 -3.46
CA VAL A 136 -1.24 -20.12 -2.18
C VAL A 136 -1.25 -18.61 -2.32
N ILE A 137 -0.69 -18.09 -3.41
CA ILE A 137 -0.65 -16.65 -3.71
C ILE A 137 -2.08 -16.10 -3.89
N ARG A 138 -2.94 -16.75 -4.68
CA ARG A 138 -4.35 -16.34 -4.84
C ARG A 138 -5.06 -16.31 -3.50
N HIS A 139 -4.89 -17.35 -2.68
CA HIS A 139 -5.45 -17.39 -1.33
C HIS A 139 -4.93 -16.24 -0.47
N ALA A 140 -3.63 -15.96 -0.51
CA ALA A 140 -3.02 -14.88 0.24
C ALA A 140 -3.56 -13.51 -0.20
N VAL A 141 -3.71 -13.24 -1.51
CA VAL A 141 -4.30 -11.99 -2.02
C VAL A 141 -5.72 -11.82 -1.49
N SER A 142 -6.60 -12.81 -1.73
CA SER A 142 -8.01 -12.72 -1.36
C SER A 142 -8.21 -12.49 0.14
N ASN A 143 -7.38 -13.11 0.99
CA ASN A 143 -7.53 -12.98 2.44
C ASN A 143 -6.78 -11.77 3.03
N SER A 144 -5.85 -11.16 2.30
CA SER A 144 -5.12 -9.98 2.78
C SER A 144 -6.05 -8.81 3.08
N PHE A 145 -7.11 -8.62 2.31
CA PHE A 145 -8.07 -7.55 2.54
C PHE A 145 -8.90 -7.76 3.83
N TYR A 146 -9.24 -9.00 4.18
CA TYR A 146 -9.97 -9.32 5.42
C TYR A 146 -9.07 -9.24 6.66
N GLU A 147 -7.80 -9.59 6.53
CA GLU A 147 -6.81 -9.61 7.60
C GLU A 147 -6.09 -8.26 7.78
N ALA A 148 -6.34 -7.29 6.91
CA ALA A 148 -5.72 -5.97 6.94
C ALA A 148 -5.94 -5.27 8.30
N GLY A 149 -4.91 -4.58 8.79
CA GLY A 149 -4.89 -3.93 10.10
C GLY A 149 -4.73 -4.88 11.29
N SER A 150 -4.71 -6.21 11.06
CA SER A 150 -4.56 -7.21 12.11
C SER A 150 -3.13 -7.71 12.22
N ARG A 151 -2.77 -8.27 13.39
CA ARG A 151 -1.55 -9.08 13.52
C ARG A 151 -1.82 -10.46 12.92
N ILE A 152 -1.03 -10.82 11.92
CA ILE A 152 -1.22 -12.09 11.21
C ILE A 152 -0.23 -13.16 11.66
N LYS A 153 -0.68 -14.41 11.58
CA LYS A 153 0.19 -15.59 11.64
C LYS A 153 0.23 -16.20 10.24
N PHE A 154 1.39 -16.66 9.81
CA PHE A 154 1.52 -17.30 8.50
C PHE A 154 0.86 -18.69 8.50
N GLN A 155 1.01 -19.44 9.59
CA GLN A 155 0.28 -20.70 9.78
C GLN A 155 -1.21 -20.42 9.92
N GLY A 156 -2.02 -21.02 9.05
CA GLY A 156 -3.48 -20.89 9.10
C GLY A 156 -4.01 -19.52 8.61
N PHE A 157 -3.21 -18.74 7.90
CA PHE A 157 -3.63 -17.45 7.35
C PHE A 157 -4.89 -17.61 6.47
N GLY A 158 -5.89 -16.77 6.72
CA GLY A 158 -7.18 -16.83 6.02
C GLY A 158 -7.89 -18.18 6.18
N ASN A 159 -7.80 -18.82 7.36
CA ASN A 159 -8.39 -20.13 7.65
C ASN A 159 -7.91 -21.27 6.74
N SER A 160 -6.70 -21.18 6.22
CA SER A 160 -6.12 -22.19 5.34
C SER A 160 -5.37 -23.28 6.10
N ASN A 161 -5.14 -24.41 5.42
CA ASN A 161 -4.26 -25.48 5.89
C ASN A 161 -2.81 -25.34 5.39
N TYR A 162 -2.46 -24.23 4.72
CA TYR A 162 -1.11 -24.01 4.23
C TYR A 162 -0.10 -23.89 5.37
N LYS A 163 1.08 -24.44 5.15
CA LYS A 163 2.18 -24.36 6.10
C LYS A 163 2.72 -22.95 6.20
N SER A 164 3.26 -22.59 7.36
CA SER A 164 3.85 -21.26 7.61
C SER A 164 4.90 -20.88 6.58
N ARG A 165 5.69 -21.84 6.06
CA ARG A 165 6.71 -21.58 5.04
C ARG A 165 6.09 -21.19 3.69
N GLU A 166 5.07 -21.92 3.24
CA GLU A 166 4.39 -21.68 1.97
C GLU A 166 3.68 -20.33 1.98
N MET A 167 2.93 -20.07 3.05
CA MET A 167 2.24 -18.79 3.22
C MET A 167 3.23 -17.63 3.37
N GLY A 168 4.32 -17.82 4.13
CA GLY A 168 5.36 -16.79 4.27
C GLY A 168 6.04 -16.45 2.95
N GLU A 169 6.21 -17.43 2.07
CA GLU A 169 6.73 -17.20 0.71
C GLU A 169 5.72 -16.43 -0.15
N ALA A 170 4.44 -16.82 -0.13
CA ALA A 170 3.39 -16.11 -0.87
C ALA A 170 3.26 -14.65 -0.40
N LEU A 171 3.19 -14.40 0.91
CA LEU A 171 3.11 -13.04 1.46
C LEU A 171 4.34 -12.19 1.10
N LYS A 172 5.55 -12.77 1.04
CA LYS A 172 6.73 -12.06 0.55
C LYS A 172 6.64 -11.69 -0.93
N VAL A 173 6.03 -12.53 -1.76
CA VAL A 173 5.76 -12.20 -3.17
C VAL A 173 4.81 -11.02 -3.27
N LEU A 174 3.74 -10.99 -2.46
CA LEU A 174 2.82 -9.86 -2.40
C LEU A 174 3.49 -8.57 -1.90
N GLU A 175 4.39 -8.69 -0.91
CA GLU A 175 5.15 -7.55 -0.38
C GLU A 175 6.11 -6.97 -1.45
N LYS A 176 6.80 -7.83 -2.20
CA LYS A 176 7.64 -7.40 -3.34
C LYS A 176 6.82 -6.76 -4.46
N ALA A 177 5.61 -7.24 -4.71
CA ALA A 177 4.67 -6.61 -5.63
C ALA A 177 4.04 -5.32 -5.07
N MET A 178 4.42 -4.92 -3.87
CA MET A 178 3.88 -3.77 -3.14
C MET A 178 2.36 -3.80 -2.92
N LEU A 179 1.71 -4.96 -3.09
CA LEU A 179 0.29 -5.10 -2.81
C LEU A 179 -0.02 -5.08 -1.30
N ILE A 180 0.95 -5.55 -0.52
CA ILE A 180 0.88 -5.52 0.95
C ILE A 180 2.20 -5.06 1.55
N TYR A 181 2.17 -4.69 2.83
CA TYR A 181 3.33 -4.41 3.68
C TYR A 181 3.21 -5.20 4.97
N LEU A 182 4.29 -5.86 5.36
CA LEU A 182 4.39 -6.59 6.63
C LEU A 182 5.10 -5.72 7.67
N LEU A 183 4.32 -5.06 8.50
CA LEU A 183 4.83 -4.17 9.55
C LEU A 183 5.22 -4.98 10.77
N TYR A 184 6.52 -5.11 11.01
CA TYR A 184 7.03 -5.80 12.19
C TYR A 184 7.11 -4.88 13.42
N PRO A 185 6.89 -5.40 14.63
CA PRO A 185 6.98 -4.59 15.84
C PRO A 185 8.43 -4.21 16.15
N SER A 186 8.63 -3.00 16.70
CA SER A 186 9.85 -2.59 17.36
C SER A 186 9.56 -2.27 18.83
N SER A 187 10.45 -2.67 19.73
CA SER A 187 10.40 -2.29 21.14
C SER A 187 11.18 -0.99 21.43
N SER A 188 12.10 -0.62 20.53
CA SER A 188 12.86 0.63 20.62
C SER A 188 12.11 1.78 19.96
N ILE A 189 12.19 2.97 20.56
CA ILE A 189 11.72 4.25 19.99
C ILE A 189 12.91 5.14 19.59
N SER A 190 14.13 4.68 19.84
CA SER A 190 15.36 5.41 19.50
C SER A 190 16.18 4.60 18.49
N PRO A 191 16.86 5.25 17.56
CA PRO A 191 17.77 4.58 16.61
C PRO A 191 18.90 3.82 17.34
N PRO A 192 19.31 2.66 16.79
CA PRO A 192 18.78 1.99 15.60
C PRO A 192 17.44 1.29 15.88
N LEU A 193 16.45 1.53 15.00
CA LEU A 193 15.16 0.86 15.11
C LEU A 193 15.28 -0.57 14.53
N LEU A 194 15.32 -1.55 15.41
CA LEU A 194 15.44 -2.95 15.01
C LEU A 194 14.06 -3.64 15.08
N PRO A 195 13.50 -4.06 13.93
CA PRO A 195 12.26 -4.79 13.91
C PRO A 195 12.44 -6.21 14.46
N ASN A 196 11.50 -6.68 15.27
CA ASN A 196 11.48 -8.04 15.75
C ASN A 196 10.74 -8.94 14.74
N ILE A 197 11.47 -9.46 13.76
CA ILE A 197 10.92 -10.32 12.70
C ILE A 197 10.44 -11.70 13.18
N LYS A 198 10.74 -12.08 14.43
CA LYS A 198 10.21 -13.33 15.05
C LYS A 198 8.79 -13.16 15.55
N LYS A 199 8.33 -11.93 15.74
CA LYS A 199 6.95 -11.64 16.16
C LYS A 199 6.04 -11.48 14.94
N SER A 200 4.76 -11.77 15.13
CA SER A 200 3.72 -11.61 14.12
C SER A 200 3.64 -10.16 13.63
N PRO A 201 3.77 -9.91 12.33
CA PRO A 201 3.61 -8.58 11.76
C PRO A 201 2.15 -8.14 11.74
N ARG A 202 1.90 -6.85 11.60
CA ARG A 202 0.61 -6.31 11.13
C ARG A 202 0.59 -6.29 9.62
N LEU A 203 -0.57 -6.59 9.05
CA LEU A 203 -0.78 -6.53 7.61
C LEU A 203 -1.35 -5.16 7.22
N GLN A 204 -0.65 -4.48 6.34
CA GLN A 204 -1.09 -3.27 5.66
C GLN A 204 -1.27 -3.60 4.18
N VAL A 205 -2.42 -3.30 3.58
CA VAL A 205 -2.56 -3.37 2.11
C VAL A 205 -2.16 -2.06 1.47
N LEU A 206 -1.93 -2.09 0.16
CA LEU A 206 -1.44 -0.96 -0.62
C LEU A 206 -2.31 0.28 -0.48
N ASP A 207 -3.64 0.11 -0.54
CA ASP A 207 -4.59 1.21 -0.68
C ASP A 207 -5.88 0.96 0.10
N THR A 208 -6.41 2.01 0.71
CA THR A 208 -7.62 1.95 1.55
C THR A 208 -8.88 1.71 0.72
N GLY A 209 -8.95 2.26 -0.49
CA GLY A 209 -10.10 2.05 -1.39
C GLY A 209 -10.20 0.60 -1.83
N MET A 210 -9.06 -0.01 -2.18
CA MET A 210 -8.99 -1.45 -2.46
C MET A 210 -9.42 -2.27 -1.24
N LEU A 211 -8.95 -1.91 -0.04
CA LEU A 211 -9.38 -2.56 1.20
C LEU A 211 -10.90 -2.51 1.36
N ASN A 212 -11.48 -1.31 1.26
CA ASN A 212 -12.91 -1.11 1.45
C ASN A 212 -13.75 -1.86 0.44
N TYR A 213 -13.31 -1.89 -0.82
CA TYR A 213 -14.01 -2.59 -1.89
C TYR A 213 -13.99 -4.10 -1.67
N PHE A 214 -12.81 -4.71 -1.51
CA PHE A 214 -12.68 -6.15 -1.42
C PHE A 214 -13.06 -6.74 -0.07
N ALA A 215 -12.97 -5.99 1.03
CA ALA A 215 -13.51 -6.40 2.33
C ALA A 215 -15.03 -6.18 2.46
N GLY A 216 -15.67 -5.55 1.48
CA GLY A 216 -17.11 -5.32 1.46
C GLY A 216 -17.58 -4.16 2.34
N PHE A 217 -16.68 -3.32 2.84
CA PHE A 217 -17.01 -2.20 3.71
C PHE A 217 -17.71 -1.04 3.00
N GLN A 218 -17.62 -0.94 1.68
CA GLN A 218 -18.23 0.16 0.92
C GLN A 218 -19.73 0.31 1.19
N LYS A 219 -20.48 -0.79 1.31
CA LYS A 219 -21.93 -0.77 1.55
C LYS A 219 -22.27 -0.13 2.90
N ASP A 220 -21.49 -0.42 3.93
CA ASP A 220 -21.68 0.11 5.27
C ASP A 220 -21.33 1.60 5.33
N LEU A 221 -20.36 2.03 4.52
CA LEU A 221 -19.91 3.41 4.43
C LEU A 221 -20.93 4.33 3.77
N PHE A 222 -21.73 3.85 2.81
CA PHE A 222 -22.79 4.62 2.16
C PHE A 222 -24.00 4.89 3.05
N GLY A 223 -24.26 4.03 4.04
CA GLY A 223 -25.38 4.16 4.99
C GLY A 223 -25.02 4.86 6.29
N ALA A 224 -23.76 5.10 6.57
CA ALA A 224 -23.32 5.64 7.85
C ALA A 224 -23.41 7.17 7.90
N ASN A 225 -24.17 7.68 8.86
CA ASN A 225 -24.26 9.13 9.14
C ASN A 225 -22.97 9.72 9.72
N SER A 226 -21.99 8.89 10.11
CA SER A 226 -20.68 9.31 10.56
C SER A 226 -19.64 8.21 10.28
N ILE A 227 -18.43 8.63 9.92
CA ILE A 227 -17.24 7.76 9.77
C ILE A 227 -16.93 7.02 11.08
N ASP A 228 -17.25 7.62 12.22
CA ASP A 228 -16.84 7.16 13.54
C ASP A 228 -17.33 5.75 13.89
N SER A 229 -18.48 5.34 13.37
CA SER A 229 -19.07 4.03 13.68
C SER A 229 -18.44 2.87 12.87
N VAL A 230 -17.97 3.14 11.66
CA VAL A 230 -17.44 2.13 10.72
C VAL A 230 -15.90 2.05 10.78
N TYR A 231 -15.26 3.18 11.07
CA TYR A 231 -13.79 3.32 11.03
C TYR A 231 -13.10 3.05 12.36
N GLN A 232 -13.79 2.59 13.39
CA GLN A 232 -13.16 2.35 14.69
C GLN A 232 -12.03 1.31 14.59
N GLY A 233 -10.80 1.81 14.62
CA GLY A 233 -9.57 1.05 14.82
C GLY A 233 -8.84 0.64 13.54
N LYS A 234 -9.31 -0.35 12.80
CA LYS A 234 -8.53 -0.97 11.70
C LYS A 234 -8.32 -0.05 10.50
N ILE A 235 -9.37 0.60 10.01
CA ILE A 235 -9.29 1.45 8.81
C ILE A 235 -8.56 2.75 9.12
N ALA A 236 -8.77 3.34 10.30
CA ALA A 236 -8.03 4.53 10.72
C ALA A 236 -6.51 4.27 10.78
N GLU A 237 -6.07 3.17 11.41
CA GLU A 237 -4.66 2.77 11.38
C GLU A 237 -4.16 2.56 9.94
N HIS A 238 -5.02 2.01 9.07
CA HIS A 238 -4.67 1.72 7.69
C HIS A 238 -4.43 3.01 6.89
N ILE A 239 -5.31 4.01 7.02
CA ILE A 239 -5.15 5.32 6.38
C ILE A 239 -3.87 6.00 6.85
N VAL A 240 -3.60 5.99 8.16
CA VAL A 240 -2.35 6.55 8.70
C VAL A 240 -1.14 5.83 8.12
N GLY A 241 -1.18 4.50 8.02
CA GLY A 241 -0.12 3.71 7.38
C GLY A 241 0.09 4.09 5.92
N GLN A 242 -0.99 4.27 5.15
CA GLN A 242 -0.94 4.71 3.75
C GLN A 242 -0.31 6.10 3.61
N GLU A 243 -0.74 7.07 4.42
CA GLU A 243 -0.18 8.43 4.42
C GLU A 243 1.32 8.43 4.78
N LEU A 244 1.74 7.65 5.78
CA LEU A 244 3.14 7.51 6.15
C LEU A 244 3.98 6.85 5.05
N LEU A 245 3.42 5.87 4.33
CA LEU A 245 4.08 5.24 3.20
C LEU A 245 4.19 6.18 2.00
N ALA A 246 3.20 7.04 1.77
CA ALA A 246 3.18 7.98 0.65
C ALA A 246 4.23 9.10 0.76
N VAL A 247 4.70 9.42 1.98
CA VAL A 247 5.71 10.47 2.21
C VAL A 247 7.10 10.08 1.67
N GLU A 248 7.40 8.79 1.54
CA GLU A 248 8.74 8.30 1.24
C GLU A 248 8.77 7.49 -0.06
N THR A 249 9.68 7.82 -0.93
CA THR A 249 9.86 7.18 -2.24
C THR A 249 10.98 6.16 -2.28
N SER A 250 11.76 6.03 -1.19
CA SER A 250 12.84 5.06 -1.11
C SER A 250 12.31 3.62 -1.02
N PRO A 251 12.83 2.68 -1.82
CA PRO A 251 12.47 1.27 -1.72
C PRO A 251 12.94 0.62 -0.40
N LEU A 252 13.89 1.25 0.29
CA LEU A 252 14.44 0.75 1.56
C LEU A 252 13.61 1.18 2.77
N PHE A 253 12.68 2.11 2.58
CA PHE A 253 11.82 2.59 3.65
C PHE A 253 10.85 1.51 4.12
N LYS A 254 10.82 1.29 5.44
CA LYS A 254 9.93 0.32 6.08
C LYS A 254 9.25 0.93 7.29
N LEU A 255 7.95 0.80 7.35
CA LEU A 255 7.18 1.12 8.54
C LEU A 255 7.28 0.01 9.58
N HIS A 256 7.29 0.42 10.82
CA HIS A 256 7.22 -0.45 11.99
C HIS A 256 6.19 0.09 12.96
N PHE A 257 5.60 -0.78 13.78
CA PHE A 257 4.77 -0.31 14.89
C PHE A 257 5.46 -0.52 16.22
N TRP A 258 5.26 0.41 17.14
CA TRP A 258 5.80 0.27 18.48
C TRP A 258 5.00 -0.76 19.28
N ASN A 259 5.71 -1.62 20.01
CA ASN A 259 5.12 -2.62 20.88
C ASN A 259 5.84 -2.61 22.23
N ARG A 260 5.12 -2.23 23.29
CA ARG A 260 5.67 -2.27 24.63
C ARG A 260 5.97 -3.72 25.04
N GLU A 261 7.21 -4.02 25.39
CA GLU A 261 7.53 -5.28 26.02
C GLU A 261 6.92 -5.31 27.41
N LYS A 262 6.09 -6.33 27.71
CA LYS A 262 5.70 -6.59 29.10
C LYS A 262 6.99 -6.95 29.83
N LYS A 263 7.39 -6.15 30.83
CA LYS A 263 8.38 -6.62 31.80
C LYS A 263 7.82 -7.93 32.38
N GLN A 264 8.54 -9.04 32.17
CA GLN A 264 8.30 -10.23 32.99
C GLN A 264 8.59 -9.79 34.42
N SER A 265 7.54 -9.73 35.26
CA SER A 265 7.71 -9.69 36.69
C SER A 265 8.28 -11.07 37.08
N ASN A 266 9.57 -11.04 37.47
CA ASN A 266 10.16 -12.16 38.20
C ASN A 266 9.42 -12.39 39.50
#